data_37b2a661340b04e1aeb3b60c5bbb9524
#
_entry.id   37b2a661340b04e1aeb3b60c5bbb9524
#
_cell.length_a   1.000
_cell.length_b   1.000
_cell.length_c   1.000
_cell.angle_alpha   90.00
_cell.angle_beta   90.00
_cell.angle_gamma   90.00
#
_symmetry.space_group_name_H-M   'P 1'
#
loop_
_entity.id
_entity.type
_entity.pdbx_description
1 polymer ?
#
loop_
_entity_poly.entity_id
_entity_poly.type
_entity_poly.pdbx_seq_one_letter_code
_entity_poly.pdbx_strand_id
1 'polypeptide(L)'
;MSGRVQTAAGSGSQNRRQAGCPDQGVQKTPKKKKKPRHFYDYSLLFCIIFLTAFGLVMIYSSSSYMAQLNYKDSAYFMMRQAKIAAGGFVLMLFISKLDYHVFARFSVAAYIVSYILMIAVSLVGREVNGKKRWLPLGPFSFQPTEFVKIALIVLLAAVITTMGTRINKWRNMGYIVLLTLPIAGLVTMNNLSSGIIVCGIAFVMLFVACKIKWPFFSIIAAGMGMLAFAGPIGKALNQIGLLQGYQYRRIEAWLNPELDPTDKGFQVLQGLYAIGSGGLVGQGLGESIQKLGFVPEAQNDMIFSIICEELGLFGAISIILIFL
;
A
#
# COMPACT_ATOMS: atom_id res chain seq x y z
N MET A 1 53.61 -44.80 43.05
CA MET A 1 54.90 -45.06 42.40
C MET A 1 55.12 -43.88 41.47
N SER A 2 55.94 -42.95 41.97
CA SER A 2 57.36 -42.79 41.69
C SER A 2 57.57 -42.41 40.20
N GLY A 3 58.19 -41.32 39.80
CA GLY A 3 59.15 -40.48 40.49
C GLY A 3 59.50 -39.24 39.69
N ARG A 4 59.93 -38.30 40.40
CA ARG A 4 60.72 -37.10 40.08
C ARG A 4 61.86 -37.38 39.10
N VAL A 5 62.32 -36.37 38.31
CA VAL A 5 63.70 -35.83 38.44
C VAL A 5 63.74 -34.44 37.78
N GLN A 6 64.31 -33.50 38.53
CA GLN A 6 64.83 -32.14 38.22
C GLN A 6 66.15 -32.23 37.49
N THR A 7 66.51 -31.20 36.77
CA THR A 7 67.79 -30.45 36.85
C THR A 7 67.84 -29.48 35.67
N ALA A 8 67.90 -28.20 35.83
CA ALA A 8 68.87 -27.25 36.32
C ALA A 8 69.88 -26.75 35.24
N ALA A 9 69.80 -25.43 35.05
CA ALA A 9 70.87 -24.45 34.91
C ALA A 9 71.73 -24.36 33.61
N GLY A 10 71.83 -23.14 33.16
CA GLY A 10 72.95 -22.68 32.28
C GLY A 10 72.66 -21.36 31.55
N SER A 11 72.81 -20.25 32.20
CA SER A 11 73.51 -18.99 31.97
C SER A 11 74.10 -18.79 30.57
N GLY A 12 73.90 -17.61 30.00
CA GLY A 12 74.61 -17.12 28.84
C GLY A 12 74.10 -15.78 28.32
N SER A 13 74.57 -14.71 28.97
CA SER A 13 74.49 -13.34 28.51
C SER A 13 75.14 -13.18 27.15
N GLN A 14 74.42 -12.55 26.19
CA GLN A 14 75.12 -11.71 25.21
C GLN A 14 74.21 -10.58 24.73
N ASN A 15 74.54 -9.44 25.19
CA ASN A 15 74.07 -8.11 24.80
C ASN A 15 74.52 -7.83 23.36
N ARG A 16 73.60 -7.74 22.41
CA ARG A 16 73.88 -7.18 21.09
C ARG A 16 72.90 -6.01 20.88
N ARG A 17 73.45 -4.83 21.07
CA ARG A 17 72.89 -3.58 20.59
C ARG A 17 72.75 -3.68 19.07
N GLN A 18 71.54 -3.68 18.59
CA GLN A 18 71.26 -3.41 17.18
C GLN A 18 70.62 -2.03 17.07
N ALA A 19 71.28 -1.23 16.24
CA ALA A 19 70.98 0.14 15.88
C ALA A 19 69.53 0.34 15.38
N GLY A 20 68.96 1.47 15.77
CA GLY A 20 67.63 1.89 15.33
C GLY A 20 67.56 2.08 13.80
N CYS A 21 66.60 1.42 13.20
CA CYS A 21 66.04 1.86 11.92
C CYS A 21 65.02 2.95 12.19
N PRO A 22 65.03 4.06 11.47
CA PRO A 22 63.96 5.06 11.56
C PRO A 22 62.67 4.50 11.05
N ASP A 23 61.65 4.53 11.87
CA ASP A 23 60.28 4.20 11.58
C ASP A 23 59.77 5.07 10.41
N GLN A 24 59.75 4.53 9.21
CA GLN A 24 59.14 5.18 8.07
C GLN A 24 57.64 5.12 8.31
N GLY A 25 57.09 6.22 8.80
CA GLY A 25 55.65 6.43 8.92
C GLY A 25 54.94 6.07 7.64
N VAL A 26 54.31 4.91 7.61
CA VAL A 26 53.34 4.50 6.56
C VAL A 26 52.21 5.51 6.61
N GLN A 27 52.27 6.52 5.77
CA GLN A 27 51.13 7.41 5.50
C GLN A 27 49.98 6.56 4.98
N LYS A 28 49.02 6.25 5.86
CA LYS A 28 47.75 5.68 5.48
C LYS A 28 47.03 6.68 4.56
N THR A 29 47.16 6.46 3.25
CA THR A 29 46.34 7.16 2.25
C THR A 29 44.90 7.11 2.67
N PRO A 30 44.19 8.24 2.73
CA PRO A 30 42.77 8.22 3.11
C PRO A 30 41.99 7.38 2.07
N LYS A 31 41.43 6.26 2.50
CA LYS A 31 40.54 5.45 1.66
C LYS A 31 39.42 6.36 1.17
N LYS A 32 39.45 6.75 -0.10
CA LYS A 32 38.33 7.46 -0.75
C LYS A 32 37.05 6.68 -0.45
N LYS A 33 36.14 7.26 0.34
CA LYS A 33 34.79 6.72 0.55
C LYS A 33 34.18 6.53 -0.85
N LYS A 34 34.02 5.28 -1.28
CA LYS A 34 33.31 4.94 -2.52
C LYS A 34 31.92 5.52 -2.34
N LYS A 35 31.51 6.44 -3.23
CA LYS A 35 30.12 6.93 -3.29
C LYS A 35 29.20 5.70 -3.38
N PRO A 36 28.14 5.63 -2.60
CA PRO A 36 27.18 4.53 -2.70
C PRO A 36 26.70 4.46 -4.16
N ARG A 37 26.91 3.32 -4.79
CA ARG A 37 26.33 3.07 -6.12
C ARG A 37 24.83 2.97 -5.92
N HIS A 38 24.06 3.87 -6.51
CA HIS A 38 22.63 3.74 -6.60
C HIS A 38 22.33 2.50 -7.44
N PHE A 39 21.90 1.43 -6.80
CA PHE A 39 21.39 0.24 -7.47
C PHE A 39 19.90 0.48 -7.72
N TYR A 40 19.51 0.50 -8.99
CA TYR A 40 18.11 0.43 -9.37
C TYR A 40 17.73 -1.05 -9.52
N ASP A 41 16.62 -1.42 -8.92
CA ASP A 41 15.99 -2.70 -9.22
C ASP A 41 15.26 -2.60 -10.56
N TYR A 42 15.92 -3.09 -11.59
CA TYR A 42 15.39 -3.04 -12.96
C TYR A 42 14.17 -3.94 -13.13
N SER A 43 14.06 -5.03 -12.35
CA SER A 43 12.88 -5.92 -12.40
C SER A 43 11.64 -5.18 -11.89
N LEU A 44 11.77 -4.50 -10.75
CA LEU A 44 10.68 -3.68 -10.20
C LEU A 44 10.31 -2.54 -11.16
N LEU A 45 11.30 -1.86 -11.74
CA LEU A 45 11.06 -0.79 -12.71
C LEU A 45 10.32 -1.32 -13.94
N PHE A 46 10.73 -2.48 -14.46
CA PHE A 46 10.06 -3.13 -15.59
C PHE A 46 8.60 -3.46 -15.25
N CYS A 47 8.32 -4.07 -14.10
CA CYS A 47 6.96 -4.37 -13.67
C CYS A 47 6.10 -3.11 -13.56
N ILE A 48 6.63 -2.00 -13.01
CA ILE A 48 5.91 -0.73 -12.91
C ILE A 48 5.58 -0.17 -14.30
N ILE A 49 6.55 -0.16 -15.23
CA ILE A 49 6.33 0.32 -16.60
C ILE A 49 5.29 -0.56 -17.30
N PHE A 50 5.46 -1.88 -17.22
CA PHE A 50 4.55 -2.84 -17.85
C PHE A 50 3.12 -2.68 -17.33
N LEU A 51 2.92 -2.68 -16.00
CA LEU A 51 1.59 -2.52 -15.40
C LEU A 51 0.96 -1.16 -15.72
N THR A 52 1.77 -0.10 -15.80
CA THR A 52 1.27 1.23 -16.19
C THR A 52 0.84 1.26 -17.65
N ALA A 53 1.64 0.71 -18.55
CA ALA A 53 1.30 0.63 -19.98
C ALA A 53 0.07 -0.25 -20.21
N PHE A 54 0.02 -1.42 -19.59
CA PHE A 54 -1.12 -2.31 -19.60
C PHE A 54 -2.38 -1.61 -19.05
N GLY A 55 -2.27 -0.93 -17.90
CA GLY A 55 -3.36 -0.18 -17.31
C GLY A 55 -3.91 0.91 -18.24
N LEU A 56 -3.05 1.61 -18.99
CA LEU A 56 -3.49 2.59 -19.99
C LEU A 56 -4.29 1.94 -21.14
N VAL A 57 -3.84 0.77 -21.61
CA VAL A 57 -4.55 0.01 -22.64
C VAL A 57 -5.93 -0.43 -22.13
N MET A 58 -5.99 -0.93 -20.89
CA MET A 58 -7.25 -1.37 -20.28
C MET A 58 -8.20 -0.20 -19.98
N ILE A 59 -7.69 0.98 -19.58
CA ILE A 59 -8.50 2.19 -19.44
C ILE A 59 -9.08 2.59 -20.80
N TYR A 60 -8.29 2.55 -21.87
CA TYR A 60 -8.79 2.82 -23.20
C TYR A 60 -9.88 1.83 -23.61
N SER A 61 -9.64 0.54 -23.45
CA SER A 61 -10.64 -0.51 -23.76
C SER A 61 -11.93 -0.31 -22.98
N SER A 62 -11.84 -0.16 -21.65
CA SER A 62 -13.02 -0.09 -20.78
C SER A 62 -13.80 1.22 -20.88
N SER A 63 -13.16 2.32 -21.31
CA SER A 63 -13.78 3.65 -21.31
C SER A 63 -14.11 4.21 -22.70
N SER A 64 -13.63 3.59 -23.77
CA SER A 64 -13.73 4.14 -25.14
C SER A 64 -15.15 4.49 -25.55
N TYR A 65 -16.11 3.61 -25.24
CA TYR A 65 -17.53 3.81 -25.55
C TYR A 65 -18.11 5.02 -24.79
N MET A 66 -17.95 5.06 -23.48
CA MET A 66 -18.47 6.15 -22.64
C MET A 66 -17.76 7.48 -22.92
N ALA A 67 -16.45 7.44 -23.24
CA ALA A 67 -15.68 8.60 -23.64
C ALA A 67 -16.18 9.19 -24.97
N GLN A 68 -16.47 8.34 -25.94
CA GLN A 68 -17.04 8.76 -27.22
C GLN A 68 -18.41 9.41 -27.06
N LEU A 69 -19.28 8.84 -26.22
CA LEU A 69 -20.62 9.40 -25.94
C LEU A 69 -20.55 10.76 -25.24
N ASN A 70 -19.72 10.89 -24.21
CA ASN A 70 -19.72 12.07 -23.34
C ASN A 70 -18.79 13.18 -23.83
N TYR A 71 -17.65 12.82 -24.43
CA TYR A 71 -16.58 13.77 -24.79
C TYR A 71 -16.27 13.81 -26.31
N LYS A 72 -16.93 12.95 -27.11
CA LYS A 72 -16.68 12.80 -28.56
C LYS A 72 -15.22 12.43 -28.89
N ASP A 73 -14.49 11.88 -27.92
CA ASP A 73 -13.11 11.42 -28.05
C ASP A 73 -12.95 10.13 -27.25
N SER A 74 -12.78 9.01 -27.94
CA SER A 74 -12.62 7.68 -27.35
C SER A 74 -11.37 7.54 -26.48
N ALA A 75 -10.34 8.35 -26.73
CA ALA A 75 -9.07 8.32 -26.00
C ALA A 75 -9.02 9.29 -24.80
N TYR A 76 -10.08 10.04 -24.52
CA TYR A 76 -10.10 11.09 -23.51
C TYR A 76 -9.57 10.63 -22.14
N PHE A 77 -10.11 9.54 -21.59
CA PHE A 77 -9.70 9.05 -20.27
C PHE A 77 -8.27 8.49 -20.28
N MET A 78 -7.90 7.74 -21.34
CA MET A 78 -6.55 7.23 -21.50
C MET A 78 -5.52 8.37 -21.57
N MET A 79 -5.76 9.40 -22.36
CA MET A 79 -4.83 10.53 -22.51
C MET A 79 -4.70 11.34 -21.22
N ARG A 80 -5.80 11.52 -20.50
CA ARG A 80 -5.78 12.12 -19.17
C ARG A 80 -4.92 11.33 -18.19
N GLN A 81 -5.12 10.02 -18.14
CA GLN A 81 -4.37 9.13 -17.26
C GLN A 81 -2.89 9.03 -17.67
N ALA A 82 -2.59 9.00 -18.97
CA ALA A 82 -1.22 8.98 -19.47
C ALA A 82 -0.41 10.22 -19.04
N LYS A 83 -1.02 11.41 -19.08
CA LYS A 83 -0.39 12.65 -18.60
C LYS A 83 -0.08 12.59 -17.11
N ILE A 84 -1.02 12.07 -16.30
CA ILE A 84 -0.83 11.90 -14.85
C ILE A 84 0.25 10.84 -14.57
N ALA A 85 0.23 9.73 -15.29
CA ALA A 85 1.22 8.66 -15.15
C ALA A 85 2.63 9.15 -15.52
N ALA A 86 2.79 9.92 -16.59
CA ALA A 86 4.06 10.52 -16.97
C ALA A 86 4.61 11.45 -15.87
N GLY A 87 3.76 12.31 -15.29
CA GLY A 87 4.12 13.14 -14.15
C GLY A 87 4.52 12.30 -12.92
N GLY A 88 3.77 11.22 -12.64
CA GLY A 88 4.07 10.26 -11.60
C GLY A 88 5.42 9.57 -11.79
N PHE A 89 5.76 9.17 -13.02
CA PHE A 89 7.07 8.59 -13.35
C PHE A 89 8.22 9.56 -13.08
N VAL A 90 8.10 10.81 -13.51
CA VAL A 90 9.10 11.83 -13.23
C VAL A 90 9.28 12.03 -11.73
N LEU A 91 8.18 12.12 -10.99
CA LEU A 91 8.20 12.25 -9.54
C LEU A 91 8.83 11.02 -8.86
N MET A 92 8.49 9.82 -9.31
CA MET A 92 9.07 8.56 -8.82
C MET A 92 10.60 8.54 -8.99
N LEU A 93 11.09 8.89 -10.19
CA LEU A 93 12.53 8.95 -10.46
C LEU A 93 13.23 10.03 -9.65
N PHE A 94 12.57 11.15 -9.37
CA PHE A 94 13.10 12.20 -8.50
C PHE A 94 13.19 11.72 -7.05
N ILE A 95 12.10 11.15 -6.51
CA ILE A 95 12.05 10.64 -5.14
C ILE A 95 13.04 9.49 -4.91
N SER A 96 13.25 8.63 -5.91
CA SER A 96 14.20 7.51 -5.82
C SER A 96 15.66 7.94 -5.60
N LYS A 97 16.00 9.18 -5.92
CA LYS A 97 17.33 9.77 -5.69
C LYS A 97 17.47 10.41 -4.31
N LEU A 98 16.38 10.63 -3.60
CA LEU A 98 16.40 11.22 -2.26
C LEU A 98 16.79 10.17 -1.21
N ASP A 99 17.54 10.62 -0.21
CA ASP A 99 17.87 9.77 0.94
C ASP A 99 16.60 9.56 1.80
N TYR A 100 16.27 8.29 2.07
CA TYR A 100 15.11 7.94 2.91
C TYR A 100 15.18 8.52 4.33
N HIS A 101 16.38 8.86 4.84
CA HIS A 101 16.54 9.51 6.14
C HIS A 101 15.86 10.89 6.19
N VAL A 102 15.73 11.57 5.05
CA VAL A 102 14.98 12.83 4.95
C VAL A 102 13.52 12.60 5.30
N PHE A 103 12.92 11.54 4.71
CA PHE A 103 11.52 11.19 5.01
C PHE A 103 11.35 10.80 6.48
N ALA A 104 12.29 10.03 7.05
CA ALA A 104 12.24 9.66 8.45
C ALA A 104 12.30 10.88 9.37
N ARG A 105 13.14 11.90 9.04
CA ARG A 105 13.25 13.14 9.81
C ARG A 105 11.96 13.95 9.84
N PHE A 106 11.25 14.02 8.72
CA PHE A 106 10.01 14.78 8.58
C PHE A 106 8.74 13.96 8.87
N SER A 107 8.87 12.71 9.28
CA SER A 107 7.74 11.79 9.50
C SER A 107 6.71 12.32 10.50
N VAL A 108 7.17 12.87 11.63
CA VAL A 108 6.28 13.44 12.66
C VAL A 108 5.57 14.70 12.14
N ALA A 109 6.28 15.56 11.43
CA ALA A 109 5.68 16.76 10.83
C ALA A 109 4.61 16.38 9.78
N ALA A 110 4.90 15.42 8.91
CA ALA A 110 3.94 14.91 7.94
C ALA A 110 2.69 14.31 8.60
N TYR A 111 2.86 13.62 9.72
CA TYR A 111 1.76 13.05 10.48
C TYR A 111 0.89 14.15 11.12
N ILE A 112 1.50 15.20 11.69
CA ILE A 112 0.75 16.36 12.22
C ILE A 112 -0.03 17.07 11.10
N VAL A 113 0.61 17.29 9.95
CA VAL A 113 -0.04 17.86 8.76
C VAL A 113 -1.23 16.99 8.32
N SER A 114 -1.14 15.66 8.44
CA SER A 114 -2.25 14.74 8.15
C SER A 114 -3.49 15.04 9.01
N TYR A 115 -3.32 15.31 10.30
CA TYR A 115 -4.44 15.71 11.17
C TYR A 115 -5.05 17.04 10.74
N ILE A 116 -4.21 18.03 10.46
CA ILE A 116 -4.67 19.36 10.01
C ILE A 116 -5.49 19.21 8.73
N LEU A 117 -5.00 18.44 7.76
CA LEU A 117 -5.68 18.19 6.49
C LEU A 117 -7.01 17.43 6.68
N MET A 118 -7.04 16.44 7.59
CA MET A 118 -8.27 15.68 7.88
C MET A 118 -9.32 16.55 8.58
N ILE A 119 -8.92 17.42 9.49
CA ILE A 119 -9.81 18.39 10.11
C ILE A 119 -10.30 19.42 9.06
N ALA A 120 -9.39 19.93 8.23
CA ALA A 120 -9.74 20.87 7.17
C ALA A 120 -10.75 20.28 6.19
N VAL A 121 -10.60 19.01 5.75
CA VAL A 121 -11.58 18.39 4.84
C VAL A 121 -12.94 18.19 5.51
N SER A 122 -12.97 17.93 6.81
CA SER A 122 -14.24 17.79 7.54
C SER A 122 -14.99 19.12 7.63
N LEU A 123 -14.27 20.25 7.70
CA LEU A 123 -14.86 21.59 7.80
C LEU A 123 -15.21 22.15 6.43
N VAL A 124 -14.25 22.20 5.49
CA VAL A 124 -14.32 22.96 4.22
C VAL A 124 -14.43 22.03 3.01
N GLY A 125 -14.35 20.71 3.19
CA GLY A 125 -14.33 19.75 2.08
C GLY A 125 -15.61 19.78 1.24
N ARG A 126 -15.42 19.50 -0.07
CA ARG A 126 -16.53 19.34 -1.00
C ARG A 126 -17.26 18.02 -0.71
N GLU A 127 -18.56 18.11 -0.61
CA GLU A 127 -19.41 16.95 -0.39
C GLU A 127 -19.62 16.19 -1.70
N VAL A 128 -19.32 14.89 -1.66
CA VAL A 128 -19.57 13.96 -2.77
C VAL A 128 -20.24 12.72 -2.17
N ASN A 129 -21.42 12.38 -2.64
CA ASN A 129 -22.23 11.25 -2.12
C ASN A 129 -22.47 11.31 -0.61
N GLY A 130 -22.82 12.49 -0.08
CA GLY A 130 -23.15 12.70 1.34
C GLY A 130 -21.95 12.70 2.28
N LYS A 131 -20.70 12.75 1.76
CA LYS A 131 -19.47 12.77 2.56
C LYS A 131 -18.45 13.78 2.01
N LYS A 132 -17.80 14.52 2.92
CA LYS A 132 -16.74 15.45 2.59
C LYS A 132 -15.42 14.70 2.47
N ARG A 133 -14.90 14.51 1.24
CA ARG A 133 -13.71 13.72 0.98
C ARG A 133 -12.61 14.47 0.24
N TRP A 134 -12.97 15.57 -0.43
CA TRP A 134 -12.09 16.29 -1.34
C TRP A 134 -11.91 17.73 -0.90
N LEU A 135 -10.66 18.19 -0.86
CA LEU A 135 -10.33 19.60 -0.70
C LEU A 135 -10.21 20.24 -2.09
N PRO A 136 -10.99 21.29 -2.39
CA PRO A 136 -10.83 22.03 -3.63
C PRO A 136 -9.55 22.87 -3.55
N LEU A 137 -8.58 22.59 -4.44
CA LEU A 137 -7.34 23.36 -4.59
C LEU A 137 -7.33 23.99 -5.99
N GLY A 138 -8.19 24.99 -6.21
CA GLY A 138 -8.36 25.63 -7.52
C GLY A 138 -8.88 24.62 -8.55
N PRO A 139 -8.15 24.39 -9.70
CA PRO A 139 -8.58 23.47 -10.73
C PRO A 139 -8.39 21.99 -10.34
N PHE A 140 -7.69 21.73 -9.24
CA PHE A 140 -7.42 20.38 -8.75
C PHE A 140 -8.24 20.06 -7.51
N SER A 141 -8.58 18.80 -7.33
CA SER A 141 -9.15 18.28 -6.10
C SER A 141 -8.12 17.37 -5.42
N PHE A 142 -7.86 17.60 -4.14
CA PHE A 142 -6.92 16.83 -3.35
C PHE A 142 -7.68 16.00 -2.31
N GLN A 143 -7.34 14.71 -2.21
CA GLN A 143 -7.92 13.84 -1.20
C GLN A 143 -6.93 13.66 -0.04
N PRO A 144 -7.17 14.25 1.14
CA PRO A 144 -6.25 14.19 2.27
C PRO A 144 -5.93 12.77 2.74
N THR A 145 -6.85 11.83 2.60
CA THR A 145 -6.65 10.42 3.01
C THR A 145 -5.49 9.74 2.28
N GLU A 146 -5.17 10.15 1.04
CA GLU A 146 -4.02 9.63 0.31
C GLU A 146 -2.70 10.06 0.97
N PHE A 147 -2.65 11.32 1.40
CA PHE A 147 -1.49 11.84 2.14
C PHE A 147 -1.36 11.19 3.52
N VAL A 148 -2.47 10.97 4.23
CA VAL A 148 -2.49 10.27 5.53
C VAL A 148 -1.83 8.89 5.43
N LYS A 149 -2.16 8.10 4.41
CA LYS A 149 -1.58 6.77 4.21
C LYS A 149 -0.05 6.83 4.10
N ILE A 150 0.46 7.73 3.27
CA ILE A 150 1.91 7.89 3.07
C ILE A 150 2.58 8.38 4.36
N ALA A 151 2.04 9.42 5.01
CA ALA A 151 2.58 9.97 6.23
C ALA A 151 2.62 8.94 7.37
N LEU A 152 1.57 8.12 7.49
CA LEU A 152 1.50 7.05 8.48
C LEU A 152 2.55 5.96 8.21
N ILE A 153 2.70 5.51 6.95
CA ILE A 153 3.71 4.51 6.59
C ILE A 153 5.10 5.01 6.99
N VAL A 154 5.44 6.24 6.63
CA VAL A 154 6.76 6.81 6.92
C VAL A 154 6.97 6.97 8.43
N LEU A 155 5.96 7.43 9.18
CA LEU A 155 6.05 7.55 10.63
C LEU A 155 6.22 6.18 11.29
N LEU A 156 5.37 5.21 10.95
CA LEU A 156 5.46 3.87 11.53
C LEU A 156 6.78 3.19 11.21
N ALA A 157 7.29 3.35 9.98
CA ALA A 157 8.60 2.82 9.59
C ALA A 157 9.73 3.43 10.45
N ALA A 158 9.72 4.75 10.67
CA ALA A 158 10.68 5.42 11.52
C ALA A 158 10.59 4.96 12.98
N VAL A 159 9.37 4.86 13.53
CA VAL A 159 9.14 4.42 14.92
C VAL A 159 9.54 2.95 15.11
N ILE A 160 9.15 2.05 14.21
CA ILE A 160 9.51 0.62 14.27
C ILE A 160 11.03 0.46 14.20
N THR A 161 11.69 1.18 13.30
CA THR A 161 13.16 1.11 13.15
C THR A 161 13.87 1.59 14.41
N THR A 162 13.42 2.68 15.05
CA THR A 162 13.99 3.18 16.29
C THR A 162 13.75 2.26 17.49
N MET A 163 12.61 1.56 17.52
CA MET A 163 12.30 0.58 18.56
C MET A 163 13.10 -0.72 18.42
N GLY A 164 13.46 -1.12 17.20
CA GLY A 164 14.19 -2.35 16.91
C GLY A 164 13.53 -3.58 17.56
N THR A 165 14.31 -4.38 18.29
CA THR A 165 13.80 -5.60 18.95
C THR A 165 12.80 -5.33 20.07
N ARG A 166 12.74 -4.08 20.60
CA ARG A 166 11.78 -3.71 21.66
C ARG A 166 10.34 -3.70 21.18
N ILE A 167 10.10 -3.71 19.86
CA ILE A 167 8.76 -3.79 19.25
C ILE A 167 7.97 -5.02 19.73
N ASN A 168 8.64 -6.12 20.09
CA ASN A 168 8.00 -7.34 20.57
C ASN A 168 7.36 -7.23 21.97
N LYS A 169 7.54 -6.12 22.68
CA LYS A 169 6.84 -5.86 23.95
C LYS A 169 5.44 -5.36 23.67
N TRP A 170 4.42 -5.93 24.34
CA TRP A 170 3.01 -5.55 24.19
C TRP A 170 2.75 -4.05 24.32
N ARG A 171 3.46 -3.39 25.23
CA ARG A 171 3.35 -1.93 25.42
C ARG A 171 3.76 -1.15 24.18
N ASN A 172 4.79 -1.59 23.48
CA ASN A 172 5.27 -0.91 22.28
C ASN A 172 4.38 -1.19 21.06
N MET A 173 3.83 -2.40 20.97
CA MET A 173 2.78 -2.71 19.97
C MET A 173 1.54 -1.84 20.22
N GLY A 174 1.11 -1.73 21.49
CA GLY A 174 0.00 -0.87 21.90
C GLY A 174 0.26 0.62 21.57
N TYR A 175 1.50 1.10 21.70
CA TYR A 175 1.85 2.46 21.32
C TYR A 175 1.65 2.72 19.81
N ILE A 176 2.01 1.78 18.94
CA ILE A 176 1.77 1.92 17.49
C ILE A 176 0.28 1.91 17.17
N VAL A 177 -0.49 1.04 17.84
CA VAL A 177 -1.95 1.03 17.72
C VAL A 177 -2.53 2.37 18.18
N LEU A 178 -2.06 2.91 19.31
CA LEU A 178 -2.48 4.21 19.83
C LEU A 178 -2.14 5.37 18.88
N LEU A 179 -1.03 5.31 18.16
CA LEU A 179 -0.72 6.30 17.12
C LEU A 179 -1.64 6.17 15.91
N THR A 180 -2.05 4.96 15.56
CA THR A 180 -2.85 4.71 14.35
C THR A 180 -4.34 4.98 14.56
N LEU A 181 -4.91 4.54 15.69
CA LEU A 181 -6.36 4.58 15.91
C LEU A 181 -6.99 5.97 15.82
N PRO A 182 -6.41 7.06 16.37
CA PRO A 182 -7.04 8.37 16.29
C PRO A 182 -7.13 8.88 14.85
N ILE A 183 -6.06 8.74 14.06
CA ILE A 183 -6.08 9.18 12.66
C ILE A 183 -6.98 8.28 11.81
N ALA A 184 -6.98 6.95 12.07
CA ALA A 184 -7.90 6.03 11.43
C ALA A 184 -9.36 6.37 11.74
N GLY A 185 -9.67 6.76 12.98
CA GLY A 185 -10.99 7.22 13.39
C GLY A 185 -11.45 8.43 12.60
N LEU A 186 -10.61 9.47 12.49
CA LEU A 186 -10.90 10.67 11.69
C LEU A 186 -11.13 10.33 10.21
N VAL A 187 -10.32 9.43 9.65
CA VAL A 187 -10.48 8.97 8.26
C VAL A 187 -11.79 8.20 8.10
N THR A 188 -12.13 7.31 9.05
CA THR A 188 -13.33 6.48 9.01
C THR A 188 -14.62 7.31 9.03
N MET A 189 -14.65 8.43 9.76
CA MET A 189 -15.80 9.34 9.79
C MET A 189 -16.14 9.85 8.38
N ASN A 190 -15.12 10.11 7.55
CA ASN A 190 -15.31 10.60 6.19
C ASN A 190 -15.37 9.45 5.14
N ASN A 191 -14.63 8.37 5.37
CA ASN A 191 -14.56 7.23 4.46
C ASN A 191 -14.18 5.94 5.21
N LEU A 192 -15.16 5.08 5.44
CA LEU A 192 -14.98 3.80 6.14
C LEU A 192 -13.93 2.91 5.46
N SER A 193 -13.99 2.80 4.13
CA SER A 193 -13.04 1.95 3.38
C SER A 193 -11.59 2.43 3.55
N SER A 194 -11.36 3.75 3.46
CA SER A 194 -10.02 4.31 3.69
C SER A 194 -9.55 4.14 5.13
N GLY A 195 -10.46 4.20 6.11
CA GLY A 195 -10.14 3.93 7.52
C GLY A 195 -9.68 2.49 7.74
N ILE A 196 -10.35 1.52 7.11
CA ILE A 196 -9.96 0.10 7.14
C ILE A 196 -8.56 -0.07 6.52
N ILE A 197 -8.28 0.59 5.39
CA ILE A 197 -6.95 0.55 4.76
C ILE A 197 -5.87 1.12 5.69
N VAL A 198 -6.13 2.23 6.37
CA VAL A 198 -5.20 2.84 7.33
C VAL A 198 -4.89 1.88 8.49
N CYS A 199 -5.90 1.21 9.05
CA CYS A 199 -5.70 0.16 10.05
C CYS A 199 -4.93 -1.04 9.47
N GLY A 200 -5.24 -1.45 8.23
CA GLY A 200 -4.56 -2.52 7.51
C GLY A 200 -3.07 -2.24 7.31
N ILE A 201 -2.70 -1.00 6.97
CA ILE A 201 -1.29 -0.58 6.86
C ILE A 201 -0.55 -0.83 8.18
N ALA A 202 -1.10 -0.35 9.30
CA ALA A 202 -0.47 -0.54 10.60
C ALA A 202 -0.40 -2.03 11.00
N PHE A 203 -1.44 -2.80 10.70
CA PHE A 203 -1.48 -4.23 10.92
C PHE A 203 -0.36 -4.96 10.16
N VAL A 204 -0.22 -4.70 8.84
CA VAL A 204 0.82 -5.34 8.01
C VAL A 204 2.22 -4.93 8.47
N MET A 205 2.44 -3.64 8.76
CA MET A 205 3.74 -3.16 9.23
C MET A 205 4.13 -3.80 10.58
N LEU A 206 3.20 -3.91 11.52
CA LEU A 206 3.42 -4.62 12.78
C LEU A 206 3.63 -6.11 12.56
N PHE A 207 2.83 -6.74 11.70
CA PHE A 207 2.97 -8.15 11.36
C PHE A 207 4.37 -8.47 10.84
N VAL A 208 4.91 -7.66 9.94
CA VAL A 208 6.27 -7.84 9.40
C VAL A 208 7.33 -7.62 10.50
N ALA A 209 7.17 -6.57 11.32
CA ALA A 209 8.17 -6.15 12.29
C ALA A 209 8.23 -7.04 13.54
N CYS A 210 7.11 -7.58 14.00
CA CYS A 210 7.03 -8.37 15.24
C CYS A 210 7.40 -9.84 15.02
N LYS A 211 8.11 -10.44 16.00
CA LYS A 211 8.36 -11.88 16.02
C LYS A 211 7.15 -12.69 16.50
N ILE A 212 6.37 -12.11 17.40
CA ILE A 212 5.17 -12.74 17.97
C ILE A 212 4.04 -12.58 16.96
N LYS A 213 3.63 -13.68 16.30
CA LYS A 213 2.63 -13.67 15.23
C LYS A 213 1.21 -14.04 15.64
N TRP A 214 1.05 -14.74 16.77
CA TRP A 214 -0.25 -15.28 17.17
C TRP A 214 -1.37 -14.23 17.30
N PRO A 215 -1.14 -12.98 17.81
CA PRO A 215 -2.22 -11.99 17.90
C PRO A 215 -2.74 -11.57 16.54
N PHE A 216 -1.85 -11.56 15.54
CA PHE A 216 -2.23 -11.22 14.17
C PHE A 216 -3.09 -12.32 13.54
N PHE A 217 -2.77 -13.59 13.78
CA PHE A 217 -3.59 -14.70 13.34
C PHE A 217 -4.96 -14.71 14.03
N SER A 218 -5.04 -14.35 15.31
CA SER A 218 -6.33 -14.22 16.00
C SER A 218 -7.19 -13.09 15.44
N ILE A 219 -6.57 -11.94 15.06
CA ILE A 219 -7.28 -10.84 14.41
C ILE A 219 -7.79 -11.27 13.01
N ILE A 220 -6.96 -11.98 12.23
CA ILE A 220 -7.38 -12.52 10.92
C ILE A 220 -8.54 -13.50 11.11
N ALA A 221 -8.44 -14.44 12.05
CA ALA A 221 -9.49 -15.40 12.32
C ALA A 221 -10.80 -14.74 12.77
N ALA A 222 -10.70 -13.71 13.63
CA ALA A 222 -11.86 -12.90 14.02
C ALA A 222 -12.48 -12.16 12.84
N GLY A 223 -11.66 -11.58 11.95
CA GLY A 223 -12.10 -10.93 10.72
C GLY A 223 -12.82 -11.90 9.76
N MET A 224 -12.27 -13.10 9.58
CA MET A 224 -12.90 -14.15 8.78
C MET A 224 -14.23 -14.61 9.41
N GLY A 225 -14.27 -14.74 10.74
CA GLY A 225 -15.52 -15.03 11.46
C GLY A 225 -16.56 -13.93 11.26
N MET A 226 -16.17 -12.64 11.33
CA MET A 226 -17.06 -11.52 11.03
C MET A 226 -17.60 -11.58 9.59
N LEU A 227 -16.76 -11.93 8.62
CA LEU A 227 -17.20 -12.09 7.23
C LEU A 227 -18.17 -13.25 7.05
N ALA A 228 -17.89 -14.40 7.68
CA ALA A 228 -18.77 -15.57 7.64
C ALA A 228 -20.15 -15.30 8.25
N PHE A 229 -20.20 -14.47 9.29
CA PHE A 229 -21.43 -14.08 9.97
C PHE A 229 -21.90 -12.65 9.64
N ALA A 230 -21.45 -12.10 8.51
CA ALA A 230 -21.75 -10.70 8.14
C ALA A 230 -23.25 -10.40 8.06
N GLY A 231 -24.08 -11.33 7.60
CA GLY A 231 -25.53 -11.17 7.53
C GLY A 231 -26.18 -11.00 8.90
N PRO A 232 -26.09 -11.99 9.80
CA PRO A 232 -26.61 -11.88 11.17
C PRO A 232 -26.06 -10.70 11.95
N ILE A 233 -24.74 -10.47 11.87
CA ILE A 233 -24.05 -9.34 12.54
C ILE A 233 -24.56 -8.00 11.97
N GLY A 234 -24.67 -7.88 10.67
CA GLY A 234 -25.17 -6.67 10.01
C GLY A 234 -26.61 -6.33 10.41
N LYS A 235 -27.49 -7.34 10.49
CA LYS A 235 -28.85 -7.19 10.98
C LYS A 235 -28.89 -6.70 12.42
N ALA A 236 -28.12 -7.34 13.31
CA ALA A 236 -28.06 -6.98 14.73
C ALA A 236 -27.54 -5.55 14.93
N LEU A 237 -26.46 -5.17 14.24
CA LEU A 237 -25.88 -3.83 14.34
C LEU A 237 -26.79 -2.75 13.75
N ASN A 238 -27.56 -3.06 12.70
CA ASN A 238 -28.56 -2.15 12.18
C ASN A 238 -29.74 -1.94 13.17
N GLN A 239 -30.20 -3.00 13.83
CA GLN A 239 -31.25 -2.92 14.85
C GLN A 239 -30.85 -2.06 16.08
N ILE A 240 -29.57 -2.12 16.46
CA ILE A 240 -29.03 -1.32 17.59
C ILE A 240 -28.72 0.13 17.14
N GLY A 241 -28.86 0.47 15.84
CA GLY A 241 -28.58 1.79 15.31
C GLY A 241 -27.09 2.13 15.14
N LEU A 242 -26.20 1.13 15.28
CA LEU A 242 -24.75 1.32 15.08
C LEU A 242 -24.36 1.38 13.61
N LEU A 243 -25.13 0.77 12.70
CA LEU A 243 -24.95 0.86 11.26
C LEU A 243 -25.95 1.85 10.67
N GLN A 244 -25.45 2.74 9.81
CA GLN A 244 -26.33 3.58 9.01
C GLN A 244 -27.02 2.73 7.93
N GLY A 245 -28.27 2.98 7.61
CA GLY A 245 -29.06 2.18 6.68
C GLY A 245 -28.42 1.96 5.32
N TYR A 246 -27.60 2.91 4.82
CA TYR A 246 -26.82 2.71 3.57
C TYR A 246 -25.67 1.71 3.72
N GLN A 247 -25.07 1.58 4.92
CA GLN A 247 -24.00 0.62 5.18
C GLN A 247 -24.55 -0.81 5.25
N TYR A 248 -25.70 -0.96 5.89
CA TYR A 248 -26.42 -2.24 5.94
C TYR A 248 -26.82 -2.72 4.53
N ARG A 249 -27.40 -1.83 3.71
CA ARG A 249 -27.74 -2.15 2.32
C ARG A 249 -26.53 -2.57 1.48
N ARG A 250 -25.33 -2.05 1.74
CA ARG A 250 -24.10 -2.52 1.08
C ARG A 250 -23.70 -3.93 1.49
N ILE A 251 -23.87 -4.29 2.76
CA ILE A 251 -23.62 -5.65 3.25
C ILE A 251 -24.63 -6.61 2.61
N GLU A 252 -25.89 -6.22 2.53
CA GLU A 252 -26.95 -7.03 1.94
C GLU A 252 -26.74 -7.22 0.42
N ALA A 253 -26.43 -6.17 -0.31
CA ALA A 253 -26.10 -6.24 -1.74
C ALA A 253 -24.84 -7.06 -2.03
N TRP A 254 -23.88 -7.09 -1.10
CA TRP A 254 -22.69 -7.94 -1.21
C TRP A 254 -23.02 -9.42 -0.97
N LEU A 255 -23.88 -9.72 0.00
CA LEU A 255 -24.28 -11.11 0.32
C LEU A 255 -25.25 -11.70 -0.71
N ASN A 256 -26.21 -10.89 -1.15
CA ASN A 256 -27.27 -11.30 -2.06
C ASN A 256 -27.53 -10.19 -3.09
N PRO A 257 -26.65 -10.01 -4.09
CA PRO A 257 -26.78 -8.92 -5.06
C PRO A 257 -28.04 -9.01 -5.91
N GLU A 258 -28.64 -10.20 -6.01
CA GLU A 258 -29.89 -10.46 -6.77
C GLU A 258 -31.15 -9.84 -6.12
N LEU A 259 -31.08 -9.51 -4.81
CA LEU A 259 -32.22 -8.92 -4.12
C LEU A 259 -32.44 -7.43 -4.45
N ASP A 260 -31.41 -6.75 -4.97
CA ASP A 260 -31.48 -5.36 -5.41
C ASP A 260 -30.78 -5.17 -6.76
N PRO A 261 -31.36 -5.73 -7.85
CA PRO A 261 -30.70 -5.78 -9.16
C PRO A 261 -30.69 -4.41 -9.88
N THR A 262 -31.34 -3.38 -9.34
CA THR A 262 -31.50 -2.07 -9.99
C THR A 262 -30.72 -0.95 -9.35
N ASP A 263 -30.24 -1.10 -8.11
CA ASP A 263 -29.46 -0.08 -7.38
C ASP A 263 -28.07 -0.61 -7.02
N LYS A 264 -27.85 -0.98 -5.79
CA LYS A 264 -26.50 -1.32 -5.28
C LYS A 264 -26.04 -2.72 -5.67
N GLY A 265 -26.96 -3.64 -5.85
CA GLY A 265 -26.69 -4.98 -6.38
C GLY A 265 -26.33 -4.97 -7.86
N PHE A 266 -26.84 -4.00 -8.65
CA PHE A 266 -26.62 -3.92 -10.08
C PHE A 266 -25.13 -3.93 -10.47
N GLN A 267 -24.34 -3.06 -9.86
CA GLN A 267 -22.90 -2.97 -10.15
C GLN A 267 -22.17 -4.29 -9.85
N VAL A 268 -22.52 -4.95 -8.75
CA VAL A 268 -21.92 -6.23 -8.35
C VAL A 268 -22.32 -7.33 -9.34
N LEU A 269 -23.60 -7.41 -9.71
CA LEU A 269 -24.12 -8.40 -10.65
C LEU A 269 -23.48 -8.26 -12.03
N GLN A 270 -23.42 -7.04 -12.57
CA GLN A 270 -22.80 -6.80 -13.88
C GLN A 270 -21.29 -7.11 -13.85
N GLY A 271 -20.63 -6.84 -12.74
CA GLY A 271 -19.22 -7.24 -12.53
C GLY A 271 -19.04 -8.76 -12.50
N LEU A 272 -19.95 -9.50 -11.84
CA LEU A 272 -19.94 -10.97 -11.83
C LEU A 272 -20.24 -11.55 -13.21
N TYR A 273 -21.17 -10.97 -13.97
CA TYR A 273 -21.44 -11.38 -15.35
C TYR A 273 -20.22 -11.16 -16.25
N ALA A 274 -19.52 -10.01 -16.12
CA ALA A 274 -18.27 -9.76 -16.83
C ALA A 274 -17.22 -10.83 -16.51
N ILE A 275 -16.99 -11.15 -15.23
CA ILE A 275 -16.03 -12.18 -14.82
C ILE A 275 -16.45 -13.56 -15.37
N GLY A 276 -17.73 -13.90 -15.27
CA GLY A 276 -18.26 -15.21 -15.72
C GLY A 276 -18.19 -15.38 -17.22
N SER A 277 -18.47 -14.32 -18.00
CA SER A 277 -18.48 -14.36 -19.47
C SER A 277 -17.08 -14.49 -20.08
N GLY A 278 -16.02 -14.06 -19.37
CA GLY A 278 -14.64 -14.17 -19.84
C GLY A 278 -14.08 -15.59 -19.89
N GLY A 279 -14.63 -16.52 -19.10
CA GLY A 279 -14.14 -17.90 -19.08
C GLY A 279 -12.67 -18.03 -18.78
N LEU A 280 -11.98 -19.01 -19.37
CA LEU A 280 -10.55 -19.26 -19.13
C LEU A 280 -9.62 -18.31 -19.91
N VAL A 281 -9.97 -18.02 -21.17
CA VAL A 281 -9.07 -17.33 -22.13
C VAL A 281 -9.50 -15.88 -22.39
N GLY A 282 -10.74 -15.53 -22.06
CA GLY A 282 -11.33 -14.22 -22.36
C GLY A 282 -11.99 -14.17 -23.73
N GLN A 283 -12.74 -13.08 -23.94
CA GLN A 283 -13.42 -12.80 -25.23
C GLN A 283 -12.50 -12.11 -26.24
N GLY A 284 -11.35 -11.59 -25.78
CA GLY A 284 -10.43 -10.80 -26.58
C GLY A 284 -10.34 -9.34 -26.11
N LEU A 285 -9.17 -8.71 -26.28
CA LEU A 285 -8.96 -7.30 -25.97
C LEU A 285 -9.90 -6.43 -26.81
N GLY A 286 -10.68 -5.59 -26.15
CA GLY A 286 -11.61 -4.70 -26.83
C GLY A 286 -13.00 -5.32 -27.11
N GLU A 287 -13.23 -6.60 -26.83
CA GLU A 287 -14.46 -7.31 -27.18
C GLU A 287 -15.44 -7.47 -26.00
N SER A 288 -15.15 -6.86 -24.85
CA SER A 288 -16.09 -6.87 -23.70
C SER A 288 -17.42 -6.23 -24.09
N ILE A 289 -18.51 -6.91 -23.81
CA ILE A 289 -19.88 -6.40 -23.99
C ILE A 289 -20.27 -5.54 -22.78
N GLN A 290 -19.83 -5.93 -21.60
CA GLN A 290 -20.22 -5.28 -20.35
C GLN A 290 -19.72 -3.83 -20.24
N LYS A 291 -18.63 -3.46 -20.93
CA LYS A 291 -18.13 -2.08 -21.01
C LYS A 291 -19.01 -1.12 -21.80
N LEU A 292 -19.95 -1.61 -22.59
CA LEU A 292 -20.86 -0.80 -23.42
C LEU A 292 -21.95 -0.09 -22.61
N GLY A 293 -21.72 0.15 -21.33
CA GLY A 293 -22.61 0.88 -20.42
C GLY A 293 -23.37 -0.02 -19.45
N PHE A 294 -23.19 -1.34 -19.50
CA PHE A 294 -23.83 -2.26 -18.56
C PHE A 294 -23.13 -2.23 -17.18
N VAL A 295 -21.81 -2.17 -17.14
CA VAL A 295 -21.06 -2.03 -15.89
C VAL A 295 -20.84 -0.55 -15.59
N PRO A 296 -21.43 -0.01 -14.50
CA PRO A 296 -21.14 1.35 -14.04
C PRO A 296 -19.66 1.50 -13.64
N GLU A 297 -19.05 2.65 -13.99
CA GLU A 297 -17.66 2.96 -13.64
C GLU A 297 -16.64 1.88 -14.07
N ALA A 298 -16.86 1.30 -15.25
CA ALA A 298 -16.03 0.22 -15.82
C ALA A 298 -14.53 0.57 -15.88
N GLN A 299 -14.19 1.85 -16.10
CA GLN A 299 -12.82 2.35 -16.16
C GLN A 299 -12.19 2.63 -14.79
N ASN A 300 -12.95 2.59 -13.70
CA ASN A 300 -12.52 2.91 -12.35
C ASN A 300 -12.61 1.66 -11.45
N ASP A 301 -13.69 1.55 -10.69
CA ASP A 301 -13.85 0.55 -9.64
C ASP A 301 -14.04 -0.89 -10.19
N MET A 302 -14.51 -1.02 -11.43
CA MET A 302 -14.85 -2.31 -12.05
C MET A 302 -13.90 -2.71 -13.20
N ILE A 303 -12.75 -2.04 -13.32
CA ILE A 303 -11.80 -2.33 -14.41
C ILE A 303 -11.29 -3.77 -14.39
N PHE A 304 -11.13 -4.36 -13.21
CA PHE A 304 -10.69 -5.75 -13.08
C PHE A 304 -11.72 -6.75 -13.61
N SER A 305 -13.01 -6.46 -13.47
CA SER A 305 -14.07 -7.28 -14.06
C SER A 305 -14.01 -7.27 -15.59
N ILE A 306 -13.71 -6.11 -16.18
CA ILE A 306 -13.49 -5.98 -17.63
C ILE A 306 -12.21 -6.72 -18.08
N ILE A 307 -11.12 -6.66 -17.28
CA ILE A 307 -9.92 -7.45 -17.54
C ILE A 307 -10.24 -8.94 -17.55
N CYS A 308 -11.05 -9.42 -16.59
CA CYS A 308 -11.48 -10.82 -16.57
C CYS A 308 -12.33 -11.19 -17.80
N GLU A 309 -13.21 -10.30 -18.27
CA GLU A 309 -14.02 -10.54 -19.47
C GLU A 309 -13.16 -10.61 -20.74
N GLU A 310 -12.22 -9.65 -20.90
CA GLU A 310 -11.41 -9.56 -22.12
C GLU A 310 -10.26 -10.57 -22.16
N LEU A 311 -9.59 -10.86 -21.02
CA LEU A 311 -8.40 -11.72 -20.95
C LEU A 311 -8.65 -13.06 -20.25
N GLY A 312 -9.83 -13.27 -19.71
CA GLY A 312 -10.18 -14.48 -18.97
C GLY A 312 -9.43 -14.67 -17.67
N LEU A 313 -9.60 -15.86 -17.11
CA LEU A 313 -8.97 -16.24 -15.83
C LEU A 313 -7.44 -16.22 -15.90
N PHE A 314 -6.84 -16.66 -17.01
CA PHE A 314 -5.39 -16.66 -17.18
C PHE A 314 -4.81 -15.24 -17.19
N GLY A 315 -5.47 -14.30 -17.87
CA GLY A 315 -5.07 -12.90 -17.86
C GLY A 315 -5.20 -12.28 -16.47
N ALA A 316 -6.30 -12.50 -15.78
CA ALA A 316 -6.55 -12.02 -14.44
C ALA A 316 -5.50 -12.53 -13.43
N ILE A 317 -5.21 -13.83 -13.43
CA ILE A 317 -4.19 -14.43 -12.56
C ILE A 317 -2.80 -13.86 -12.88
N SER A 318 -2.46 -13.73 -14.18
CA SER A 318 -1.16 -13.18 -14.57
C SER A 318 -0.93 -11.77 -14.03
N ILE A 319 -1.96 -10.91 -14.09
CA ILE A 319 -1.89 -9.56 -13.54
C ILE A 319 -1.72 -9.59 -12.02
N ILE A 320 -2.47 -10.42 -11.31
CA ILE A 320 -2.31 -10.58 -9.85
C ILE A 320 -0.90 -11.02 -9.49
N LEU A 321 -0.33 -11.99 -10.23
CA LEU A 321 1.03 -12.49 -9.99
C LEU A 321 2.11 -11.42 -10.23
N ILE A 322 1.90 -10.50 -11.19
CA ILE A 322 2.85 -9.40 -11.42
C ILE A 322 2.79 -8.37 -10.28
N PHE A 323 1.63 -8.21 -9.63
CA PHE A 323 1.49 -7.34 -8.46
C PHE A 323 2.14 -7.93 -7.19
N LEU A 324 2.28 -9.25 -7.08
CA LEU A 324 2.88 -9.95 -5.93
C LEU A 324 4.41 -10.06 -6.06
#